data_e132479749b066e7255befd94d0a53e5
#
_entry.id   e132479749b066e7255befd94d0a53e5
#
_cell.length_a   1.000
_cell.length_b   1.000
_cell.length_c   1.000
_cell.angle_alpha   90.00
_cell.angle_beta   90.00
_cell.angle_gamma   90.00
#
_symmetry.space_group_name_H-M   'P 1'
#
loop_
_entity.id
_entity.type
_entity.pdbx_description
1 polymer ?
#
loop_
_entity_poly.entity_id
_entity_poly.type
_entity_poly.pdbx_seq_one_letter_code
_entity_poly.pdbx_strand_id
1 'polypeptide(L)'
;MKKSFLLVLTIFVISIAGYAQSEILLDEPFSNSLGAFTLDEQKYPGCAYSSMWYVNSSYGYAKVSANVSGQSQGASDCKLISPVLNTKGYMQVVLRFDHTTYAGNSTSDVDYCLVKVSKDGTNWTKLTIPTWPSKRWGFVTCEIDLTAYAYSTMQFMFEYISTSSYAGTWEVKNVVVEALVSPEDYCPYEELEGLTSENLRKQLYSDISQHTMLSYNQVRGDKAKVDVRADGKIWDIYSAYNFYLSDYCSGIDIVEGECYNREHVLPKSWWVGSTSEAMYTDLHHIYSVDAMANDKRSAWIYDEVKTASWSNNLGSKLGTSTNWSGETAFEPVDEYKGDIARIYFYMLTCYMNKDFTQGGKGYRYFTYSNGVSNFKTTALALMLKWHRQDPVSDKEITRNSKVANLQGNDNPFVIQPALVEYIWGTMKGKPYDCDAEVVEPDAGTVDGAITCQEAREKALALSGGSQSAEEYVVVGYVTSLNGGYSTQYKSQSFWVADTPNGGNVFYAFQCYYNAPVVKGDKVSLTGRLLNYNGTPEMKWGQTNVLVPASETAVENVETLDWQDQQVEVYSLTGQNVSALRPALPQGVYVL
;
A
#
# COMPACT_ATOMS: atom_id res chain seq x y z
N MET A 1 40.08 41.79 2.95
CA MET A 1 38.83 41.16 3.42
C MET A 1 37.97 40.85 2.19
N LYS A 2 38.11 39.65 1.63
CA LYS A 2 37.21 39.18 0.57
C LYS A 2 36.26 38.18 1.21
N LYS A 3 34.98 38.54 1.28
CA LYS A 3 33.91 37.67 1.76
C LYS A 3 33.62 36.63 0.64
N SER A 4 33.96 35.39 0.91
CA SER A 4 33.50 34.26 0.11
C SER A 4 32.01 34.08 0.38
N PHE A 5 31.18 34.26 -0.63
CA PHE A 5 29.77 33.87 -0.62
C PHE A 5 29.72 32.35 -0.83
N LEU A 6 29.38 31.66 0.22
CA LEU A 6 28.98 30.24 0.16
C LEU A 6 27.57 30.22 -0.44
N LEU A 7 27.47 29.88 -1.72
CA LEU A 7 26.18 29.65 -2.38
C LEU A 7 25.70 28.26 -1.92
N VAL A 8 24.95 28.25 -0.82
CA VAL A 8 24.14 27.08 -0.46
C VAL A 8 22.99 27.08 -1.46
N LEU A 9 23.09 26.22 -2.45
CA LEU A 9 21.97 25.92 -3.34
C LEU A 9 20.94 25.12 -2.52
N THR A 10 20.11 25.84 -1.79
CA THR A 10 18.91 25.25 -1.19
C THR A 10 18.00 24.94 -2.38
N ILE A 11 17.89 23.68 -2.73
CA ILE A 11 16.82 23.23 -3.62
C ILE A 11 15.53 23.56 -2.87
N PHE A 12 14.86 24.60 -3.32
CA PHE A 12 13.49 24.87 -2.95
C PHE A 12 12.67 23.70 -3.48
N VAL A 13 12.38 22.74 -2.60
CA VAL A 13 11.21 21.90 -2.77
C VAL A 13 10.04 22.86 -2.73
N ILE A 14 9.59 23.27 -3.90
CA ILE A 14 8.30 23.93 -4.03
C ILE A 14 7.31 22.87 -3.59
N SER A 15 6.85 22.96 -2.35
CA SER A 15 5.67 22.26 -1.91
C SER A 15 4.48 22.83 -2.69
N ILE A 16 4.30 22.33 -3.91
CA ILE A 16 3.01 22.36 -4.55
C ILE A 16 2.17 21.42 -3.68
N ALA A 17 1.08 21.92 -3.15
CA ALA A 17 0.11 21.16 -2.38
C ALA A 17 -0.54 20.10 -3.29
N GLY A 18 0.05 18.92 -3.29
CA GLY A 18 -0.28 17.71 -4.01
C GLY A 18 0.96 16.85 -3.83
N TYR A 19 0.89 15.81 -3.04
CA TYR A 19 1.99 14.99 -2.54
C TYR A 19 2.83 14.42 -3.67
N ALA A 20 3.95 15.05 -4.03
CA ALA A 20 5.01 14.39 -4.78
C ALA A 20 5.66 13.37 -3.82
N GLN A 21 5.34 12.11 -4.02
CA GLN A 21 5.89 11.01 -3.22
C GLN A 21 7.29 10.68 -3.73
N SER A 22 8.28 10.56 -2.84
CA SER A 22 9.60 10.06 -3.19
C SER A 22 9.71 8.57 -2.89
N GLU A 23 10.33 7.83 -3.78
CA GLU A 23 10.60 6.41 -3.65
C GLU A 23 12.10 6.14 -3.78
N ILE A 24 12.59 5.19 -2.99
CA ILE A 24 13.98 4.73 -3.08
C ILE A 24 14.04 3.49 -3.98
N LEU A 25 14.51 3.68 -5.19
CA LEU A 25 14.68 2.60 -6.17
C LEU A 25 15.91 1.72 -5.91
N LEU A 26 16.92 2.28 -5.26
CA LEU A 26 18.15 1.59 -4.86
C LEU A 26 18.71 2.22 -3.61
N ASP A 27 19.12 1.39 -2.64
CA ASP A 27 19.89 1.79 -1.45
C ASP A 27 20.98 0.75 -1.22
N GLU A 28 22.21 1.08 -1.59
CA GLU A 28 23.37 0.19 -1.43
C GLU A 28 24.51 0.89 -0.68
N PRO A 29 24.70 0.57 0.60
CA PRO A 29 25.74 1.19 1.41
C PRO A 29 27.15 0.63 1.16
N PHE A 30 27.28 -0.53 0.47
CA PHE A 30 28.53 -1.29 0.31
C PHE A 30 29.19 -1.66 1.64
N SER A 31 28.42 -1.97 2.67
CA SER A 31 28.97 -2.28 4.00
C SER A 31 29.73 -3.60 4.06
N ASN A 32 29.23 -4.67 3.40
CA ASN A 32 29.79 -6.01 3.51
C ASN A 32 29.90 -6.76 2.16
N SER A 33 29.20 -6.31 1.14
CA SER A 33 29.19 -6.90 -0.20
C SER A 33 28.93 -5.82 -1.25
N LEU A 34 29.08 -6.15 -2.53
CA LEU A 34 28.67 -5.28 -3.64
C LEU A 34 27.14 -5.31 -3.89
N GLY A 35 26.37 -5.95 -3.00
CA GLY A 35 24.93 -6.04 -3.09
C GLY A 35 24.47 -6.69 -4.39
N ALA A 36 23.51 -6.04 -5.06
CA ALA A 36 22.97 -6.46 -6.34
C ALA A 36 23.80 -5.98 -7.54
N PHE A 37 24.92 -5.29 -7.32
CA PHE A 37 25.80 -4.84 -8.39
C PHE A 37 26.55 -6.00 -9.01
N THR A 38 26.78 -5.91 -10.31
CA THR A 38 27.55 -6.88 -11.11
C THR A 38 28.86 -6.26 -11.60
N LEU A 39 29.83 -7.12 -11.93
CA LEU A 39 31.14 -6.71 -12.39
C LEU A 39 31.36 -7.08 -13.86
N ASP A 40 31.92 -6.14 -14.63
CA ASP A 40 32.51 -6.36 -15.94
C ASP A 40 33.91 -5.77 -15.91
N GLU A 41 34.93 -6.63 -15.81
CA GLU A 41 36.31 -6.21 -15.52
C GLU A 41 37.31 -6.72 -16.55
N GLN A 42 37.96 -5.78 -17.23
CA GLN A 42 39.16 -6.00 -17.97
C GLN A 42 40.37 -5.57 -17.13
N LYS A 43 40.94 -6.54 -16.39
CA LYS A 43 42.05 -6.29 -15.46
C LYS A 43 43.36 -6.11 -16.15
N TYR A 44 44.27 -5.32 -15.55
CA TYR A 44 45.63 -5.19 -16.09
C TYR A 44 46.40 -6.54 -16.11
N PRO A 45 47.31 -6.78 -17.05
CA PRO A 45 48.08 -8.02 -17.12
C PRO A 45 48.89 -8.30 -15.86
N GLY A 46 48.75 -9.49 -15.30
CA GLY A 46 49.42 -9.88 -14.06
C GLY A 46 48.73 -9.44 -12.76
N CYS A 47 47.50 -8.94 -12.85
CA CYS A 47 46.71 -8.60 -11.68
C CYS A 47 46.50 -9.83 -10.79
N ALA A 48 46.93 -9.75 -9.53
CA ALA A 48 46.80 -10.84 -8.54
C ALA A 48 45.45 -10.88 -7.85
N TYR A 49 44.60 -9.85 -8.01
CA TYR A 49 43.30 -9.77 -7.39
C TYR A 49 42.27 -10.61 -8.16
N SER A 50 41.37 -11.28 -7.43
CA SER A 50 40.23 -11.98 -8.04
C SER A 50 39.28 -11.00 -8.74
N SER A 51 39.12 -9.80 -8.16
CA SER A 51 38.35 -8.68 -8.70
C SER A 51 39.05 -7.35 -8.37
N MET A 52 38.98 -6.38 -9.28
CA MET A 52 39.48 -5.01 -9.05
C MET A 52 38.55 -4.20 -8.15
N TRP A 53 37.23 -4.33 -8.36
CA TRP A 53 36.23 -3.81 -7.43
C TRP A 53 35.98 -4.81 -6.29
N TYR A 54 36.09 -4.34 -5.07
CA TYR A 54 35.79 -5.14 -3.87
C TYR A 54 35.27 -4.26 -2.74
N VAL A 55 34.57 -4.85 -1.77
CA VAL A 55 34.15 -4.13 -0.56
C VAL A 55 35.23 -4.19 0.51
N ASN A 56 35.59 -3.04 1.02
CA ASN A 56 36.37 -2.95 2.24
C ASN A 56 35.41 -2.92 3.44
N SER A 57 35.07 -4.11 3.97
CA SER A 57 34.09 -4.26 5.06
C SER A 57 34.52 -3.60 6.37
N SER A 58 35.83 -3.38 6.58
CA SER A 58 36.30 -2.67 7.78
C SER A 58 35.96 -1.19 7.79
N TYR A 59 35.70 -0.61 6.61
CA TYR A 59 35.40 0.81 6.44
C TYR A 59 34.08 1.07 5.72
N GLY A 60 33.40 0.03 5.24
CA GLY A 60 32.06 0.12 4.65
C GLY A 60 32.01 0.92 3.33
N TYR A 61 32.83 0.54 2.35
CA TYR A 61 32.80 1.12 1.01
C TYR A 61 33.27 0.13 -0.06
N ALA A 62 32.77 0.30 -1.29
CA ALA A 62 33.35 -0.34 -2.47
C ALA A 62 34.61 0.40 -2.91
N LYS A 63 35.64 -0.34 -3.30
CA LYS A 63 36.95 0.20 -3.68
C LYS A 63 37.48 -0.44 -4.94
N VAL A 64 38.12 0.38 -5.79
CA VAL A 64 38.90 -0.05 -6.94
C VAL A 64 40.25 0.68 -6.96
N SER A 65 41.30 -0.02 -7.34
CA SER A 65 42.64 0.58 -7.46
C SER A 65 43.53 -0.28 -8.34
N ALA A 66 44.28 0.32 -9.24
CA ALA A 66 45.41 -0.29 -9.93
C ALA A 66 46.76 0.04 -9.27
N ASN A 67 46.78 0.79 -8.17
CA ASN A 67 47.97 1.16 -7.44
C ASN A 67 48.34 0.07 -6.43
N VAL A 68 49.32 -0.74 -6.77
CA VAL A 68 49.89 -1.76 -5.86
C VAL A 68 51.29 -1.32 -5.49
N SER A 69 51.54 -1.14 -4.18
CA SER A 69 52.84 -0.71 -3.65
C SER A 69 53.39 0.59 -4.29
N GLY A 70 52.51 1.51 -4.67
CA GLY A 70 52.88 2.81 -5.27
C GLY A 70 53.32 2.77 -6.75
N GLN A 71 53.17 1.63 -7.43
CA GLN A 71 53.54 1.48 -8.83
C GLN A 71 52.29 1.33 -9.72
N SER A 72 52.31 1.97 -10.88
CA SER A 72 51.28 1.76 -11.91
C SER A 72 51.37 0.35 -12.47
N GLN A 73 50.27 -0.38 -12.54
CA GLN A 73 50.22 -1.79 -12.95
C GLN A 73 49.75 -1.98 -14.39
N GLY A 74 49.47 -0.92 -15.13
CA GLY A 74 49.07 -0.98 -16.53
C GLY A 74 47.58 -0.68 -16.77
N ALA A 75 47.16 -0.95 -18.00
CA ALA A 75 45.80 -0.60 -18.43
C ALA A 75 44.75 -1.58 -17.90
N SER A 76 43.70 -1.05 -17.32
CA SER A 76 42.49 -1.78 -16.95
C SER A 76 41.23 -0.97 -17.24
N ASP A 77 40.11 -1.65 -17.42
CA ASP A 77 38.78 -1.09 -17.55
C ASP A 77 37.81 -1.95 -16.70
N CYS A 78 37.39 -1.40 -15.58
CA CYS A 78 36.67 -2.16 -14.54
C CYS A 78 35.36 -1.45 -14.18
N LYS A 79 34.25 -2.12 -14.42
CA LYS A 79 32.91 -1.58 -14.26
C LYS A 79 32.20 -2.26 -13.10
N LEU A 80 31.59 -1.45 -12.26
CA LEU A 80 30.65 -1.84 -11.21
C LEU A 80 29.27 -1.38 -11.66
N ILE A 81 28.42 -2.32 -12.11
CA ILE A 81 27.17 -2.06 -12.81
C ILE A 81 25.99 -2.30 -11.88
N SER A 82 25.09 -1.33 -11.76
CA SER A 82 23.87 -1.43 -10.96
C SER A 82 22.92 -2.53 -11.47
N PRO A 83 22.00 -3.02 -10.65
CA PRO A 83 20.84 -3.74 -11.18
C PRO A 83 20.05 -2.86 -12.15
N VAL A 84 19.18 -3.48 -12.95
CA VAL A 84 18.22 -2.77 -13.79
C VAL A 84 17.20 -2.10 -12.88
N LEU A 85 17.03 -0.79 -13.02
CA LEU A 85 16.06 0.01 -12.28
C LEU A 85 14.89 0.32 -13.19
N ASN A 86 13.69 0.11 -12.72
CA ASN A 86 12.48 0.55 -13.40
C ASN A 86 12.20 2.00 -12.98
N THR A 87 12.32 2.92 -13.92
CA THR A 87 12.03 4.34 -13.72
C THR A 87 10.77 4.80 -14.43
N LYS A 88 9.92 3.86 -14.85
CA LYS A 88 8.61 4.19 -15.40
C LYS A 88 7.77 4.86 -14.32
N GLY A 89 7.16 5.97 -14.65
CA GLY A 89 6.26 6.67 -13.78
C GLY A 89 6.86 7.69 -12.82
N TYR A 90 8.15 7.93 -12.93
CA TYR A 90 8.80 8.94 -12.10
C TYR A 90 9.13 10.18 -12.92
N MET A 91 8.70 11.34 -12.41
CA MET A 91 8.97 12.65 -13.03
C MET A 91 10.40 13.13 -12.79
N GLN A 92 11.03 12.67 -11.74
CA GLN A 92 12.41 12.99 -11.41
C GLN A 92 13.11 11.77 -10.85
N VAL A 93 14.36 11.55 -11.25
CA VAL A 93 15.22 10.48 -10.74
C VAL A 93 16.58 11.06 -10.40
N VAL A 94 17.07 10.83 -9.18
CA VAL A 94 18.34 11.36 -8.69
C VAL A 94 19.21 10.23 -8.18
N LEU A 95 20.44 10.13 -8.70
CA LEU A 95 21.48 9.26 -8.16
C LEU A 95 22.31 10.03 -7.14
N ARG A 96 22.38 9.53 -5.92
CA ARG A 96 23.15 10.09 -4.82
C ARG A 96 24.18 9.07 -4.34
N PHE A 97 25.44 9.48 -4.14
CA PHE A 97 26.48 8.62 -3.58
C PHE A 97 27.58 9.41 -2.91
N ASP A 98 28.28 8.81 -1.97
CA ASP A 98 29.50 9.35 -1.39
C ASP A 98 30.71 8.76 -2.08
N HIS A 99 31.68 9.60 -2.46
CA HIS A 99 32.93 9.10 -3.04
C HIS A 99 34.17 9.85 -2.58
N THR A 100 35.30 9.20 -2.73
CA THR A 100 36.62 9.79 -2.53
C THR A 100 37.67 9.16 -3.44
N THR A 101 38.73 9.91 -3.71
CA THR A 101 39.87 9.44 -4.50
C THR A 101 41.19 9.58 -3.74
N TYR A 102 42.21 8.84 -4.18
CA TYR A 102 43.54 8.93 -3.62
C TYR A 102 44.17 10.32 -3.76
N ALA A 103 44.01 10.94 -4.90
CA ALA A 103 44.67 12.21 -5.20
C ALA A 103 43.96 13.44 -4.61
N GLY A 104 42.70 13.28 -4.16
CA GLY A 104 41.84 14.45 -3.86
C GLY A 104 41.57 15.21 -5.14
N ASN A 105 41.33 16.43 -5.25
CA ASN A 105 40.91 17.25 -6.39
C ASN A 105 41.86 17.17 -7.64
N SER A 106 42.40 16.00 -7.98
CA SER A 106 43.22 15.81 -9.20
C SER A 106 42.33 15.89 -10.44
N THR A 107 42.72 16.71 -11.40
CA THR A 107 42.07 16.78 -12.72
C THR A 107 42.14 15.46 -13.47
N SER A 108 43.12 14.60 -13.15
CA SER A 108 43.23 13.28 -13.76
C SER A 108 42.15 12.30 -13.36
N ASP A 109 41.57 12.40 -12.14
CA ASP A 109 40.53 11.45 -11.68
C ASP A 109 39.26 11.57 -12.54
N VAL A 110 38.94 12.75 -13.04
CA VAL A 110 37.76 13.03 -13.88
C VAL A 110 37.76 12.26 -15.21
N ASP A 111 38.92 11.88 -15.70
CA ASP A 111 39.07 11.14 -16.96
C ASP A 111 39.07 9.61 -16.75
N TYR A 112 39.28 9.15 -15.52
CA TYR A 112 39.50 7.75 -15.21
C TYR A 112 38.50 7.15 -14.21
N CYS A 113 37.73 7.99 -13.48
CA CYS A 113 36.66 7.60 -12.61
C CYS A 113 35.35 8.14 -13.18
N LEU A 114 34.59 7.30 -13.86
CA LEU A 114 33.43 7.72 -14.65
C LEU A 114 32.13 7.15 -14.08
N VAL A 115 31.07 7.96 -14.11
CA VAL A 115 29.70 7.47 -13.97
C VAL A 115 29.05 7.46 -15.34
N LYS A 116 28.43 6.34 -15.70
CA LYS A 116 27.70 6.21 -16.98
C LYS A 116 26.31 5.64 -16.72
N VAL A 117 25.38 5.92 -17.62
CA VAL A 117 24.01 5.44 -17.59
C VAL A 117 23.60 4.85 -18.94
N SER A 118 22.73 3.85 -18.90
CA SER A 118 22.20 3.17 -20.10
C SER A 118 20.72 2.80 -19.90
N LYS A 119 19.92 2.87 -20.97
CA LYS A 119 18.54 2.36 -21.02
C LYS A 119 18.45 0.90 -21.49
N ASP A 120 19.47 0.38 -22.13
CA ASP A 120 19.49 -0.93 -22.81
C ASP A 120 20.62 -1.86 -22.34
N GLY A 121 21.47 -1.41 -21.41
CA GLY A 121 22.62 -2.15 -20.91
C GLY A 121 23.79 -2.26 -21.89
N THR A 122 23.70 -1.67 -23.09
CA THR A 122 24.71 -1.75 -24.14
C THR A 122 25.24 -0.38 -24.55
N ASN A 123 24.38 0.60 -24.69
CA ASN A 123 24.73 1.96 -25.07
C ASN A 123 24.85 2.85 -23.83
N TRP A 124 26.08 3.22 -23.47
CA TRP A 124 26.36 3.93 -22.22
C TRP A 124 26.71 5.40 -22.46
N THR A 125 26.02 6.28 -21.77
CA THR A 125 26.26 7.72 -21.81
C THR A 125 27.03 8.16 -20.56
N LYS A 126 28.16 8.86 -20.74
CA LYS A 126 28.94 9.43 -19.64
C LYS A 126 28.16 10.57 -18.99
N LEU A 127 28.11 10.55 -17.67
CA LEU A 127 27.51 11.61 -16.83
C LEU A 127 28.60 12.51 -16.24
N THR A 128 28.24 13.75 -15.97
CA THR A 128 29.12 14.67 -15.25
C THR A 128 29.01 14.38 -13.76
N ILE A 129 30.12 14.17 -13.07
CA ILE A 129 30.20 14.13 -11.61
C ILE A 129 30.38 15.57 -11.12
N PRO A 130 29.37 16.20 -10.51
CA PRO A 130 29.43 17.63 -10.20
C PRO A 130 30.28 17.96 -8.97
N THR A 131 30.48 17.02 -8.07
CA THR A 131 31.21 17.23 -6.81
C THR A 131 32.38 16.26 -6.70
N TRP A 132 33.59 16.79 -6.52
CA TRP A 132 34.82 16.01 -6.34
C TRP A 132 35.47 16.29 -5.00
N PRO A 133 36.15 15.28 -4.38
CA PRO A 133 36.84 15.46 -3.11
C PRO A 133 37.88 16.58 -3.20
N SER A 134 37.88 17.50 -2.24
CA SER A 134 38.91 18.55 -2.11
C SER A 134 40.13 18.10 -1.30
N LYS A 135 40.06 16.94 -0.68
CA LYS A 135 41.11 16.34 0.15
C LYS A 135 41.25 14.86 -0.16
N ARG A 136 42.47 14.38 -0.12
CA ARG A 136 42.76 12.95 -0.15
C ARG A 136 41.98 12.21 0.93
N TRP A 137 41.26 11.17 0.56
CA TRP A 137 40.41 10.34 1.43
C TRP A 137 39.29 11.09 2.15
N GLY A 138 38.97 12.28 1.69
CA GLY A 138 37.80 13.03 2.18
C GLY A 138 36.57 12.71 1.35
N PHE A 139 35.65 11.90 1.88
CA PHE A 139 34.38 11.62 1.20
C PHE A 139 33.57 12.88 1.01
N VAL A 140 32.96 12.99 -0.17
CA VAL A 140 31.97 14.02 -0.52
C VAL A 140 30.74 13.37 -1.09
N THR A 141 29.57 13.93 -0.80
CA THR A 141 28.32 13.51 -1.41
C THR A 141 28.19 14.11 -2.81
N CYS A 142 27.84 13.29 -3.76
CA CYS A 142 27.58 13.67 -5.12
C CYS A 142 26.13 13.37 -5.48
N GLU A 143 25.46 14.29 -6.17
CA GLU A 143 24.11 14.12 -6.71
C GLU A 143 24.15 14.30 -8.23
N ILE A 144 23.57 13.36 -8.96
CA ILE A 144 23.45 13.39 -10.40
C ILE A 144 21.99 13.27 -10.79
N ASP A 145 21.49 14.23 -11.54
CA ASP A 145 20.15 14.20 -12.10
C ASP A 145 20.07 13.17 -13.24
N LEU A 146 19.18 12.19 -13.07
CA LEU A 146 18.88 11.13 -14.04
C LEU A 146 17.48 11.28 -14.65
N THR A 147 16.82 12.44 -14.49
CA THR A 147 15.45 12.69 -14.96
C THR A 147 15.25 12.42 -16.45
N ALA A 148 16.30 12.62 -17.27
CA ALA A 148 16.28 12.25 -18.70
C ALA A 148 16.09 10.73 -18.96
N TYR A 149 16.20 9.92 -17.93
CA TYR A 149 16.03 8.47 -17.94
C TYR A 149 14.77 8.01 -17.18
N ALA A 150 13.97 8.95 -16.69
CA ALA A 150 12.63 8.67 -16.18
C ALA A 150 11.75 8.02 -17.27
N TYR A 151 10.64 7.40 -16.87
CA TYR A 151 9.69 6.70 -17.76
C TYR A 151 10.30 5.54 -18.57
N SER A 152 11.39 4.94 -18.10
CA SER A 152 12.05 3.82 -18.78
C SER A 152 12.62 2.81 -17.79
N THR A 153 13.30 1.79 -18.30
CA THR A 153 14.28 1.03 -17.50
C THR A 153 15.66 1.63 -17.71
N MET A 154 16.50 1.59 -16.69
CA MET A 154 17.88 2.04 -16.79
C MET A 154 18.83 1.24 -15.89
N GLN A 155 20.11 1.32 -16.21
CA GLN A 155 21.22 0.94 -15.35
C GLN A 155 22.23 2.08 -15.31
N PHE A 156 22.99 2.20 -14.24
CA PHE A 156 24.17 3.04 -14.19
C PHE A 156 25.38 2.20 -13.78
N MET A 157 26.58 2.74 -14.02
CA MET A 157 27.82 2.09 -13.60
C MET A 157 28.85 3.10 -13.10
N PHE A 158 29.68 2.62 -12.19
CA PHE A 158 30.95 3.24 -11.85
C PHE A 158 32.05 2.54 -12.66
N GLU A 159 32.66 3.24 -13.58
CA GLU A 159 33.72 2.72 -14.44
C GLU A 159 35.07 3.31 -14.02
N TYR A 160 36.00 2.45 -13.74
CA TYR A 160 37.37 2.81 -13.38
C TYR A 160 38.33 2.38 -14.49
N ILE A 161 39.12 3.33 -14.98
CA ILE A 161 40.14 3.10 -16.00
C ILE A 161 41.52 3.35 -15.40
N SER A 162 42.49 2.47 -15.68
CA SER A 162 43.89 2.72 -15.38
C SER A 162 44.74 2.61 -16.64
N THR A 163 45.89 3.26 -16.59
CA THR A 163 46.90 3.26 -17.68
C THR A 163 48.30 3.06 -17.10
N SER A 164 49.31 3.06 -17.94
CA SER A 164 50.71 3.08 -17.47
C SER A 164 51.11 4.36 -16.73
N SER A 165 50.33 5.42 -16.87
CA SER A 165 50.56 6.73 -16.21
C SER A 165 49.53 7.11 -15.15
N TYR A 166 48.42 6.37 -15.04
CA TYR A 166 47.38 6.58 -14.04
C TYR A 166 46.99 5.26 -13.39
N ALA A 167 47.07 5.21 -12.06
CA ALA A 167 46.69 4.08 -11.23
C ALA A 167 46.03 4.55 -9.91
N GLY A 168 45.14 5.53 -9.99
CA GLY A 168 44.45 6.10 -8.86
C GLY A 168 43.61 5.07 -8.07
N THR A 169 43.10 5.49 -6.96
CA THR A 169 42.14 4.70 -6.17
C THR A 169 40.82 5.46 -6.09
N TRP A 170 39.72 4.76 -6.29
CA TRP A 170 38.39 5.28 -6.15
C TRP A 170 37.62 4.46 -5.10
N GLU A 171 36.94 5.15 -4.19
CA GLU A 171 36.13 4.55 -3.13
C GLU A 171 34.73 5.17 -3.20
N VAL A 172 33.67 4.30 -3.15
CA VAL A 172 32.26 4.68 -3.29
C VAL A 172 31.44 3.98 -2.21
N LYS A 173 30.47 4.69 -1.63
CA LYS A 173 29.53 4.15 -0.66
C LYS A 173 28.20 4.93 -0.68
N ASN A 174 27.22 4.44 0.09
CA ASN A 174 25.92 5.09 0.28
C ASN A 174 25.26 5.44 -1.06
N VAL A 175 25.20 4.47 -1.97
CA VAL A 175 24.62 4.68 -3.29
C VAL A 175 23.12 4.57 -3.20
N VAL A 176 22.42 5.68 -3.45
CA VAL A 176 20.97 5.78 -3.39
C VAL A 176 20.44 6.30 -4.72
N VAL A 177 19.42 5.67 -5.26
CA VAL A 177 18.61 6.23 -6.34
C VAL A 177 17.24 6.55 -5.78
N GLU A 178 16.92 7.83 -5.75
CA GLU A 178 15.65 8.37 -5.30
C GLU A 178 14.86 8.90 -6.50
N ALA A 179 13.58 8.64 -6.54
CA ALA A 179 12.70 9.07 -7.62
C ALA A 179 11.45 9.77 -7.07
N LEU A 180 10.94 10.76 -7.79
CA LEU A 180 9.71 11.48 -7.47
C LEU A 180 8.62 11.08 -8.47
N VAL A 181 7.45 10.74 -7.97
CA VAL A 181 6.26 10.42 -8.77
C VAL A 181 5.59 11.71 -9.24
N SER A 182 5.13 11.74 -10.48
CA SER A 182 4.28 12.84 -10.97
C SER A 182 2.85 12.67 -10.44
N PRO A 183 2.25 13.68 -9.82
CA PRO A 183 0.87 13.58 -9.35
C PRO A 183 -0.17 13.65 -10.49
N GLU A 184 0.15 14.23 -11.64
CA GLU A 184 -0.84 14.66 -12.63
C GLU A 184 -0.89 13.85 -13.93
N ASP A 185 0.16 13.05 -14.27
CA ASP A 185 0.23 12.37 -15.58
C ASP A 185 0.72 10.91 -15.49
N TYR A 186 0.77 10.32 -14.30
CA TYR A 186 1.30 8.97 -14.14
C TYR A 186 0.21 7.90 -14.03
N CYS A 187 0.11 7.10 -15.07
CA CYS A 187 -0.66 5.85 -15.07
C CYS A 187 0.27 4.65 -14.85
N PRO A 188 0.35 4.08 -13.65
CA PRO A 188 1.25 2.95 -13.37
C PRO A 188 0.88 1.68 -14.15
N TYR A 189 -0.30 1.63 -14.73
CA TYR A 189 -0.86 0.49 -15.45
C TYR A 189 -1.59 0.97 -16.72
N GLU A 190 -0.93 1.80 -17.54
CA GLU A 190 -1.47 2.31 -18.81
C GLU A 190 -1.91 1.16 -19.74
N GLU A 191 -1.20 0.04 -19.72
CA GLU A 191 -1.53 -1.15 -20.51
C GLU A 191 -2.86 -1.82 -20.12
N LEU A 192 -3.43 -1.45 -18.98
CA LEU A 192 -4.73 -1.94 -18.50
C LEU A 192 -5.91 -1.05 -18.91
N GLU A 193 -5.64 0.11 -19.54
CA GLU A 193 -6.67 1.03 -20.00
C GLU A 193 -7.76 0.34 -20.82
N GLY A 194 -9.00 0.67 -20.54
CA GLY A 194 -10.17 0.11 -21.22
C GLY A 194 -10.59 -1.28 -20.78
N LEU A 195 -9.78 -2.01 -20.00
CA LEU A 195 -10.18 -3.31 -19.45
C LEU A 195 -11.23 -3.14 -18.35
N THR A 196 -12.09 -4.14 -18.21
CA THR A 196 -13.18 -4.10 -17.21
C THR A 196 -13.09 -5.27 -16.24
N SER A 197 -13.39 -5.02 -14.97
CA SER A 197 -13.62 -6.01 -13.90
C SER A 197 -12.80 -7.30 -14.01
N GLU A 198 -13.41 -8.37 -14.51
CA GLU A 198 -12.78 -9.71 -14.56
C GLU A 198 -11.62 -9.77 -15.58
N ASN A 199 -11.69 -9.04 -16.69
CA ASN A 199 -10.58 -8.99 -17.67
C ASN A 199 -9.41 -8.18 -17.10
N LEU A 200 -9.69 -7.10 -16.39
CA LEU A 200 -8.70 -6.32 -15.65
C LEU A 200 -7.98 -7.21 -14.62
N ARG A 201 -8.73 -7.93 -13.81
CA ARG A 201 -8.18 -8.85 -12.80
C ARG A 201 -7.36 -9.99 -13.43
N LYS A 202 -7.79 -10.55 -14.57
CA LYS A 202 -7.05 -11.60 -15.30
C LYS A 202 -5.74 -11.09 -15.88
N GLN A 203 -5.71 -9.85 -16.38
CA GLN A 203 -4.47 -9.26 -16.87
C GLN A 203 -3.50 -9.05 -15.71
N LEU A 204 -3.94 -8.45 -14.61
CA LEU A 204 -3.13 -8.34 -13.39
C LEU A 204 -2.61 -9.70 -12.91
N TYR A 205 -3.46 -10.74 -12.91
CA TYR A 205 -3.01 -12.10 -12.59
C TYR A 205 -1.87 -12.56 -13.52
N SER A 206 -1.99 -12.32 -14.81
CA SER A 206 -0.94 -12.66 -15.78
C SER A 206 0.39 -11.98 -15.45
N ASP A 207 0.32 -10.72 -15.02
CA ASP A 207 1.49 -9.87 -14.80
C ASP A 207 2.19 -10.18 -13.47
N ILE A 208 1.42 -10.43 -12.39
CA ILE A 208 1.99 -10.57 -11.05
C ILE A 208 2.18 -12.02 -10.57
N SER A 209 1.56 -13.01 -11.22
CA SER A 209 1.63 -14.41 -10.78
C SER A 209 2.95 -15.12 -11.11
N GLN A 210 3.72 -14.55 -12.04
CA GLN A 210 5.02 -15.09 -12.49
C GLN A 210 6.17 -14.43 -11.71
N HIS A 211 6.21 -14.64 -10.41
CA HIS A 211 7.24 -14.06 -9.55
C HIS A 211 8.23 -15.11 -9.02
N THR A 212 9.35 -14.65 -8.49
CA THR A 212 10.37 -15.51 -7.91
C THR A 212 9.90 -16.10 -6.58
N MET A 213 9.76 -17.42 -6.53
CA MET A 213 9.47 -18.13 -5.28
C MET A 213 10.72 -18.12 -4.38
N LEU A 214 10.59 -17.56 -3.19
CA LEU A 214 11.64 -17.59 -2.18
C LEU A 214 11.61 -18.92 -1.40
N SER A 215 12.76 -19.39 -0.94
CA SER A 215 12.79 -20.49 0.02
C SER A 215 12.37 -20.00 1.42
N TYR A 216 11.81 -20.89 2.23
CA TYR A 216 11.40 -20.55 3.60
C TYR A 216 12.56 -20.03 4.49
N ASN A 217 13.79 -20.49 4.22
CA ASN A 217 14.98 -19.98 4.90
C ASN A 217 15.34 -18.55 4.46
N GLN A 218 15.14 -18.22 3.18
CA GLN A 218 15.33 -16.85 2.70
C GLN A 218 14.31 -15.88 3.32
N VAL A 219 13.05 -16.30 3.46
CA VAL A 219 12.03 -15.50 4.16
C VAL A 219 12.38 -15.30 5.64
N ARG A 220 13.09 -16.25 6.26
CA ARG A 220 13.54 -16.16 7.65
C ARG A 220 14.77 -15.27 7.83
N GLY A 221 15.68 -15.26 6.85
CA GLY A 221 16.98 -14.60 6.92
C GLY A 221 16.93 -13.14 6.46
N ASP A 222 17.80 -12.82 5.50
CA ASP A 222 17.96 -11.46 4.97
C ASP A 222 16.68 -10.85 4.36
N LYS A 223 15.73 -11.68 3.95
CA LYS A 223 14.47 -11.20 3.34
C LYS A 223 13.50 -10.59 4.36
N ALA A 224 13.64 -10.90 5.64
CA ALA A 224 12.89 -10.19 6.69
C ALA A 224 13.21 -8.68 6.74
N LYS A 225 14.31 -8.25 6.10
CA LYS A 225 14.69 -6.83 5.98
C LYS A 225 13.65 -5.95 5.27
N VAL A 226 12.68 -6.52 4.55
CA VAL A 226 11.59 -5.74 3.96
C VAL A 226 10.77 -5.00 5.02
N ASP A 227 10.69 -5.58 6.24
CA ASP A 227 9.96 -5.00 7.36
C ASP A 227 10.85 -4.10 8.25
N VAL A 228 12.14 -3.92 7.91
CA VAL A 228 13.05 -3.07 8.71
C VAL A 228 12.88 -1.61 8.33
N ARG A 229 12.62 -0.77 9.34
CA ARG A 229 12.55 0.68 9.25
C ARG A 229 13.95 1.31 9.17
N ALA A 230 14.01 2.60 8.85
CA ALA A 230 15.26 3.36 8.79
C ALA A 230 16.03 3.38 10.14
N ASP A 231 15.32 3.26 11.26
CA ASP A 231 15.93 3.18 12.61
C ASP A 231 16.42 1.76 12.98
N GLY A 232 16.38 0.82 12.05
CA GLY A 232 16.83 -0.57 12.22
C GLY A 232 15.84 -1.48 12.95
N LYS A 233 14.68 -0.98 13.34
CA LYS A 233 13.64 -1.76 14.02
C LYS A 233 12.68 -2.41 13.04
N ILE A 234 12.07 -3.50 13.47
CA ILE A 234 10.98 -4.15 12.73
C ILE A 234 9.75 -3.26 12.76
N TRP A 235 9.07 -3.23 11.65
CA TRP A 235 7.75 -2.63 11.53
C TRP A 235 6.69 -3.71 11.75
N ASP A 236 6.06 -3.66 12.91
CA ASP A 236 5.02 -4.58 13.33
C ASP A 236 3.63 -3.96 13.08
N ILE A 237 2.79 -4.67 12.34
CA ILE A 237 1.42 -4.24 12.03
C ILE A 237 0.39 -4.64 13.11
N TYR A 238 0.81 -5.36 14.15
CA TYR A 238 -0.09 -5.82 15.21
C TYR A 238 0.20 -5.20 16.57
N SER A 239 1.46 -4.78 16.84
CA SER A 239 1.83 -4.25 18.15
C SER A 239 2.70 -2.99 18.06
N ALA A 240 2.77 -2.24 19.17
CA ALA A 240 3.62 -1.07 19.29
C ALA A 240 5.00 -1.41 19.90
N TYR A 241 5.36 -2.67 19.97
CA TYR A 241 6.67 -3.08 20.45
C TYR A 241 7.77 -2.83 19.42
N ASN A 242 8.99 -2.68 19.89
CA ASN A 242 10.15 -2.43 19.04
C ASN A 242 11.06 -3.65 19.04
N PHE A 243 11.14 -4.34 17.90
CA PHE A 243 12.01 -5.50 17.70
C PHE A 243 13.13 -5.15 16.73
N TYR A 244 14.26 -5.83 16.90
CA TYR A 244 15.35 -5.88 15.93
C TYR A 244 15.37 -7.24 15.23
N LEU A 245 16.09 -7.37 14.12
CA LEU A 245 16.21 -8.66 13.40
C LEU A 245 16.71 -9.82 14.29
N SER A 246 17.49 -9.50 15.34
CA SER A 246 17.97 -10.47 16.32
C SER A 246 16.88 -11.09 17.20
N ASP A 247 15.75 -10.42 17.35
CA ASP A 247 14.71 -10.75 18.33
C ASP A 247 13.67 -11.75 17.77
N TYR A 248 14.05 -12.47 16.71
CA TYR A 248 13.21 -13.53 16.12
C TYR A 248 13.09 -14.74 17.03
N CYS A 249 11.88 -15.23 17.22
CA CYS A 249 11.62 -16.47 17.97
C CYS A 249 10.75 -17.47 17.22
N SER A 250 10.85 -18.74 17.63
CA SER A 250 10.03 -19.85 17.12
C SER A 250 9.69 -20.82 18.25
N GLY A 251 9.31 -20.30 19.41
CA GLY A 251 9.10 -21.07 20.64
C GLY A 251 7.63 -21.21 21.01
N ILE A 252 7.39 -22.00 22.08
CA ILE A 252 6.06 -22.27 22.66
C ILE A 252 5.76 -21.37 23.88
N ASP A 253 6.76 -20.82 24.53
CA ASP A 253 6.59 -19.92 25.69
C ASP A 253 6.75 -18.46 25.19
N ILE A 254 5.74 -17.98 24.49
CA ILE A 254 5.74 -16.65 23.86
C ILE A 254 5.18 -15.64 24.87
N VAL A 255 5.97 -14.61 25.15
CA VAL A 255 5.56 -13.46 25.98
C VAL A 255 5.43 -12.23 25.09
N GLU A 256 4.37 -11.46 25.28
CA GLU A 256 4.08 -10.25 24.51
C GLU A 256 5.22 -9.23 24.68
N GLY A 257 5.72 -8.71 23.55
CA GLY A 257 6.79 -7.72 23.52
C GLY A 257 8.22 -8.25 23.65
N GLU A 258 8.44 -9.57 23.82
CA GLU A 258 9.78 -10.15 23.93
C GLU A 258 10.41 -10.53 22.60
N CYS A 259 9.62 -10.97 21.63
CA CYS A 259 10.13 -11.39 20.33
C CYS A 259 9.08 -11.29 19.22
N TYR A 260 9.54 -11.31 17.97
CA TYR A 260 8.68 -11.35 16.80
C TYR A 260 8.79 -12.69 16.05
N ASN A 261 7.78 -13.01 15.29
CA ASN A 261 7.81 -14.11 14.32
C ASN A 261 7.11 -13.72 13.00
N ARG A 262 6.85 -14.70 12.13
CA ARG A 262 6.26 -14.47 10.80
C ARG A 262 4.78 -14.75 10.83
N GLU A 263 4.02 -13.74 10.46
CA GLU A 263 2.60 -13.81 10.22
C GLU A 263 2.33 -14.11 8.74
N HIS A 264 1.44 -15.06 8.48
CA HIS A 264 0.77 -15.21 7.19
C HIS A 264 -0.58 -14.48 7.28
N VAL A 265 -0.66 -13.25 6.80
CA VAL A 265 -1.86 -12.39 6.86
C VAL A 265 -3.08 -13.13 6.29
N LEU A 266 -2.95 -13.80 5.13
CA LEU A 266 -3.89 -14.84 4.72
C LEU A 266 -3.44 -16.18 5.31
N PRO A 267 -4.20 -16.79 6.25
CA PRO A 267 -3.74 -17.97 6.98
C PRO A 267 -3.44 -19.16 6.06
N LYS A 268 -2.23 -19.71 6.18
CA LYS A 268 -1.80 -20.87 5.38
C LYS A 268 -2.73 -22.09 5.50
N SER A 269 -3.44 -22.23 6.60
CA SER A 269 -4.41 -23.32 6.80
C SER A 269 -5.66 -23.20 5.90
N TRP A 270 -5.90 -22.05 5.28
CA TRP A 270 -7.08 -21.86 4.43
C TRP A 270 -6.93 -22.47 3.04
N TRP A 271 -5.68 -22.70 2.57
CA TRP A 271 -5.39 -23.38 1.30
C TRP A 271 -4.59 -24.68 1.47
N VAL A 272 -4.57 -25.27 2.68
CA VAL A 272 -3.83 -26.51 3.03
C VAL A 272 -2.30 -26.35 3.02
N GLY A 273 -1.79 -25.15 2.97
CA GLY A 273 -0.44 -24.66 3.29
C GLY A 273 0.76 -25.53 2.96
N SER A 274 0.99 -25.88 1.67
CA SER A 274 2.21 -26.57 1.27
C SER A 274 3.40 -25.62 1.16
N THR A 275 4.53 -26.00 1.74
CA THR A 275 5.81 -25.24 1.63
C THR A 275 6.38 -25.22 0.21
N SER A 276 5.84 -26.02 -0.69
CA SER A 276 6.22 -26.04 -2.10
C SER A 276 5.43 -25.07 -2.97
N GLU A 277 4.46 -24.36 -2.40
CA GLU A 277 3.68 -23.37 -3.13
C GLU A 277 4.27 -21.95 -2.96
N ALA A 278 4.29 -21.16 -4.04
CA ALA A 278 4.83 -19.80 -4.04
C ALA A 278 4.17 -18.93 -2.97
N MET A 279 2.85 -19.03 -2.81
CA MET A 279 2.09 -18.31 -1.80
C MET A 279 2.56 -18.56 -0.36
N TYR A 280 3.24 -19.70 -0.07
CA TYR A 280 3.74 -20.00 1.27
C TYR A 280 4.91 -19.11 1.67
N THR A 281 5.61 -18.52 0.71
CA THR A 281 6.81 -17.68 0.91
C THR A 281 6.71 -16.31 0.28
N ASP A 282 5.52 -15.93 -0.18
CA ASP A 282 5.26 -14.64 -0.78
C ASP A 282 5.27 -13.52 0.27
N LEU A 283 6.24 -12.61 0.14
CA LEU A 283 6.45 -11.53 1.09
C LEU A 283 5.37 -10.45 1.05
N HIS A 284 4.52 -10.40 0.02
CA HIS A 284 3.39 -9.46 0.00
C HIS A 284 2.35 -9.78 1.08
N HIS A 285 2.31 -11.02 1.61
CA HIS A 285 1.43 -11.35 2.72
C HIS A 285 2.12 -11.95 3.95
N ILE A 286 3.46 -11.96 3.98
CA ILE A 286 4.22 -12.39 5.16
C ILE A 286 4.84 -11.19 5.83
N TYR A 287 4.47 -10.96 7.08
CA TYR A 287 4.91 -9.83 7.91
C TYR A 287 5.63 -10.31 9.15
N SER A 288 6.51 -9.47 9.66
CA SER A 288 7.16 -9.65 10.96
C SER A 288 6.30 -8.98 12.03
N VAL A 289 5.76 -9.75 12.98
CA VAL A 289 4.85 -9.23 14.00
C VAL A 289 5.19 -9.81 15.37
N ASP A 290 4.76 -9.13 16.45
CA ASP A 290 4.83 -9.66 17.81
C ASP A 290 4.34 -11.10 17.87
N ALA A 291 5.12 -11.99 18.46
CA ALA A 291 4.84 -13.42 18.43
C ALA A 291 3.58 -13.79 19.23
N MET A 292 3.27 -13.06 20.32
CA MET A 292 2.03 -13.26 21.08
C MET A 292 0.82 -12.74 20.32
N ALA A 293 0.92 -11.57 19.68
CA ALA A 293 -0.16 -11.04 18.85
C ALA A 293 -0.47 -11.99 17.67
N ASN A 294 0.58 -12.58 17.06
CA ASN A 294 0.42 -13.60 16.04
C ASN A 294 -0.27 -14.88 16.58
N ASP A 295 0.10 -15.35 17.78
CA ASP A 295 -0.58 -16.48 18.42
C ASP A 295 -2.07 -16.19 18.67
N LYS A 296 -2.39 -14.99 19.17
CA LYS A 296 -3.78 -14.53 19.35
C LYS A 296 -4.54 -14.46 18.03
N ARG A 297 -3.89 -13.92 16.98
CA ARG A 297 -4.47 -13.87 15.65
C ARG A 297 -4.73 -15.27 15.09
N SER A 298 -3.80 -16.21 15.25
CA SER A 298 -3.97 -17.62 14.85
C SER A 298 -4.45 -17.74 13.39
N ALA A 299 -5.56 -18.44 13.14
CA ALA A 299 -6.22 -18.54 11.83
C ALA A 299 -7.66 -18.01 11.87
N TRP A 300 -7.94 -17.11 12.79
CA TRP A 300 -9.25 -16.47 12.88
C TRP A 300 -9.50 -15.57 11.68
N ILE A 301 -10.76 -15.28 11.42
CA ILE A 301 -11.13 -14.25 10.43
C ILE A 301 -10.71 -12.87 10.93
N TYR A 302 -10.40 -11.97 10.02
CA TYR A 302 -10.39 -10.54 10.34
C TYR A 302 -11.82 -10.03 10.36
N ASP A 303 -12.14 -9.20 11.32
CA ASP A 303 -13.41 -8.48 11.42
C ASP A 303 -13.31 -7.40 12.50
N GLU A 304 -14.28 -6.53 12.54
CA GLU A 304 -14.49 -5.66 13.68
C GLU A 304 -14.92 -6.48 14.88
N VAL A 305 -14.30 -6.24 16.03
CA VAL A 305 -14.56 -6.99 17.26
C VAL A 305 -15.61 -6.30 18.10
N LYS A 306 -16.78 -6.94 18.21
CA LYS A 306 -17.91 -6.44 19.01
C LYS A 306 -17.63 -6.44 20.52
N THR A 307 -16.99 -7.51 21.00
CA THR A 307 -16.60 -7.67 22.41
C THR A 307 -15.24 -8.33 22.45
N ALA A 308 -14.25 -7.58 22.91
CA ALA A 308 -12.88 -8.04 23.00
C ALA A 308 -12.70 -8.98 24.21
N SER A 309 -12.00 -10.09 23.99
CA SER A 309 -11.49 -11.00 25.02
C SER A 309 -10.00 -10.77 25.29
N TRP A 310 -9.30 -10.14 24.32
CA TRP A 310 -7.91 -9.73 24.43
C TRP A 310 -7.68 -8.47 23.59
N SER A 311 -6.76 -7.63 24.05
CA SER A 311 -6.21 -6.50 23.28
C SER A 311 -4.79 -6.24 23.72
N ASN A 312 -3.99 -5.63 22.83
CA ASN A 312 -2.59 -5.29 23.10
C ASN A 312 -2.35 -3.78 23.21
N ASN A 313 -1.07 -3.41 23.30
CA ASN A 313 -0.60 -2.04 23.51
C ASN A 313 -0.80 -1.11 22.30
N LEU A 314 -0.94 -1.64 21.08
CA LEU A 314 -1.30 -0.88 19.88
C LEU A 314 -2.81 -0.67 19.77
N GLY A 315 -3.61 -1.62 20.28
CA GLY A 315 -5.06 -1.62 20.21
C GLY A 315 -5.65 -2.72 19.32
N SER A 316 -4.82 -3.63 18.79
CA SER A 316 -5.31 -4.83 18.12
C SER A 316 -6.13 -5.68 19.10
N LYS A 317 -7.21 -6.33 18.62
CA LYS A 317 -8.17 -7.03 19.46
C LYS A 317 -8.46 -8.45 18.95
N LEU A 318 -8.73 -9.34 19.88
CA LEU A 318 -9.35 -10.64 19.62
C LEU A 318 -10.69 -10.71 20.36
N GLY A 319 -11.73 -11.20 19.72
CA GLY A 319 -13.03 -11.31 20.37
C GLY A 319 -14.14 -11.81 19.47
N THR A 320 -15.39 -11.50 19.82
CA THR A 320 -16.54 -11.86 19.00
C THR A 320 -16.65 -11.00 17.75
N SER A 321 -16.82 -11.65 16.61
CA SER A 321 -17.02 -11.00 15.31
C SER A 321 -18.29 -10.16 15.28
N THR A 322 -18.24 -9.02 14.59
CA THR A 322 -19.40 -8.16 14.33
C THR A 322 -20.23 -8.71 13.17
N ASN A 323 -19.57 -9.10 12.07
CA ASN A 323 -20.26 -9.48 10.83
C ASN A 323 -20.58 -10.98 10.73
N TRP A 324 -19.90 -11.86 11.49
CA TRP A 324 -20.14 -13.31 11.50
C TRP A 324 -20.56 -13.78 12.88
N SER A 325 -21.89 -13.94 13.09
CA SER A 325 -22.44 -14.38 14.37
C SER A 325 -21.85 -15.71 14.84
N GLY A 326 -21.40 -15.75 16.09
CA GLY A 326 -20.81 -16.94 16.71
C GLY A 326 -19.36 -17.22 16.33
N GLU A 327 -18.73 -16.37 15.50
CA GLU A 327 -17.32 -16.49 15.14
C GLU A 327 -16.42 -15.63 16.06
N THR A 328 -15.19 -16.09 16.22
CA THR A 328 -14.10 -15.31 16.78
C THR A 328 -13.38 -14.58 15.66
N ALA A 329 -13.05 -13.31 15.87
CA ALA A 329 -12.35 -12.47 14.93
C ALA A 329 -11.15 -11.76 15.57
N PHE A 330 -10.18 -11.43 14.75
CA PHE A 330 -9.08 -10.53 15.07
C PHE A 330 -9.29 -9.20 14.36
N GLU A 331 -9.23 -8.10 15.10
CA GLU A 331 -9.31 -6.74 14.58
C GLU A 331 -7.97 -6.05 14.73
N PRO A 332 -7.26 -5.71 13.61
CA PRO A 332 -6.10 -4.83 13.67
C PRO A 332 -6.55 -3.40 13.98
N VAL A 333 -5.61 -2.54 14.35
CA VAL A 333 -5.89 -1.10 14.48
C VAL A 333 -6.21 -0.48 13.12
N ASP A 334 -6.88 0.66 13.15
CA ASP A 334 -7.38 1.34 11.94
C ASP A 334 -6.25 1.66 10.95
N GLU A 335 -5.04 2.00 11.43
CA GLU A 335 -3.84 2.30 10.63
C GLU A 335 -3.38 1.15 9.71
N TYR A 336 -3.79 -0.11 9.96
CA TYR A 336 -3.38 -1.28 9.17
C TYR A 336 -4.55 -2.05 8.55
N LYS A 337 -5.75 -1.53 8.62
CA LYS A 337 -6.94 -2.16 8.03
C LYS A 337 -6.86 -2.16 6.52
N GLY A 338 -6.44 -1.04 5.93
CA GLY A 338 -6.25 -0.89 4.49
C GLY A 338 -5.12 -1.77 3.96
N ASP A 339 -3.98 -1.82 4.68
CA ASP A 339 -2.85 -2.70 4.35
C ASP A 339 -3.33 -4.16 4.22
N ILE A 340 -4.08 -4.64 5.23
CA ILE A 340 -4.62 -6.01 5.25
C ILE A 340 -5.62 -6.23 4.11
N ALA A 341 -6.49 -5.26 3.82
CA ALA A 341 -7.43 -5.34 2.72
C ALA A 341 -6.70 -5.46 1.36
N ARG A 342 -5.68 -4.62 1.11
CA ARG A 342 -4.86 -4.65 -0.12
C ARG A 342 -4.06 -5.95 -0.25
N ILE A 343 -3.64 -6.55 0.87
CA ILE A 343 -3.03 -7.89 0.88
C ILE A 343 -4.05 -8.95 0.43
N TYR A 344 -5.29 -8.89 0.92
CA TYR A 344 -6.33 -9.84 0.52
C TYR A 344 -6.72 -9.69 -0.95
N PHE A 345 -6.81 -8.47 -1.47
CA PHE A 345 -7.02 -8.20 -2.90
C PHE A 345 -5.86 -8.74 -3.74
N TYR A 346 -4.62 -8.54 -3.31
CA TYR A 346 -3.44 -9.09 -3.96
C TYR A 346 -3.47 -10.62 -3.99
N MET A 347 -3.66 -11.28 -2.84
CA MET A 347 -3.66 -12.73 -2.76
C MET A 347 -4.77 -13.35 -3.63
N LEU A 348 -5.93 -12.71 -3.65
CA LEU A 348 -7.06 -13.17 -4.46
C LEU A 348 -6.84 -12.92 -5.96
N THR A 349 -5.95 -12.01 -6.34
CA THR A 349 -5.55 -11.75 -7.74
C THR A 349 -4.37 -12.61 -8.14
N CYS A 350 -3.25 -12.53 -7.44
CA CYS A 350 -2.02 -13.26 -7.74
C CYS A 350 -2.21 -14.78 -7.74
N TYR A 351 -3.14 -15.26 -6.92
CA TYR A 351 -3.45 -16.69 -6.75
C TYR A 351 -4.92 -17.01 -7.04
N MET A 352 -5.52 -16.30 -8.00
CA MET A 352 -6.95 -16.42 -8.29
C MET A 352 -7.40 -17.85 -8.65
N ASN A 353 -6.49 -18.69 -9.14
CA ASN A 353 -6.72 -20.08 -9.50
C ASN A 353 -6.59 -21.06 -8.33
N LYS A 354 -6.28 -20.58 -7.12
CA LYS A 354 -6.15 -21.40 -5.91
C LYS A 354 -7.45 -21.40 -5.11
N ASP A 355 -7.74 -22.53 -4.48
CA ASP A 355 -8.91 -22.69 -3.62
C ASP A 355 -8.59 -22.32 -2.17
N PHE A 356 -9.04 -21.16 -1.73
CA PHE A 356 -8.88 -20.66 -0.36
C PHE A 356 -9.95 -21.19 0.62
N THR A 357 -10.82 -22.09 0.19
CA THR A 357 -11.90 -22.66 1.02
C THR A 357 -11.58 -24.02 1.60
N GLN A 358 -10.41 -24.58 1.28
CA GLN A 358 -10.06 -25.98 1.60
C GLN A 358 -9.87 -26.26 3.09
N GLY A 359 -9.57 -25.22 3.89
CA GLY A 359 -9.32 -25.41 5.31
C GLY A 359 -9.67 -24.20 6.16
N GLY A 360 -9.57 -24.36 7.47
CA GLY A 360 -9.78 -23.30 8.45
C GLY A 360 -11.09 -22.55 8.29
N LYS A 361 -11.01 -21.23 8.26
CA LYS A 361 -12.16 -20.33 8.12
C LYS A 361 -12.27 -19.69 6.73
N GLY A 362 -11.46 -20.12 5.76
CA GLY A 362 -11.44 -19.54 4.41
C GLY A 362 -12.81 -19.55 3.72
N TYR A 363 -13.62 -20.58 3.99
CA TYR A 363 -15.00 -20.68 3.49
C TYR A 363 -15.93 -19.55 3.97
N ARG A 364 -15.55 -18.79 5.01
CA ARG A 364 -16.30 -17.62 5.46
C ARG A 364 -16.07 -16.43 4.53
N TYR A 365 -14.84 -16.32 4.03
CA TYR A 365 -14.39 -15.20 3.20
C TYR A 365 -14.58 -15.43 1.72
N PHE A 366 -14.36 -16.67 1.26
CA PHE A 366 -14.23 -16.98 -0.16
C PHE A 366 -15.24 -18.00 -0.66
N THR A 367 -15.46 -17.95 -1.96
CA THR A 367 -16.03 -19.01 -2.78
C THR A 367 -14.97 -19.49 -3.75
N TYR A 368 -15.04 -20.76 -4.16
CA TYR A 368 -14.25 -21.29 -5.25
C TYR A 368 -15.17 -21.97 -6.26
N SER A 369 -15.19 -21.47 -7.48
CA SER A 369 -16.02 -22.00 -8.55
C SER A 369 -15.37 -21.79 -9.90
N ASN A 370 -15.51 -22.76 -10.81
CA ASN A 370 -14.92 -22.72 -12.14
C ASN A 370 -13.41 -22.44 -12.15
N GLY A 371 -12.69 -22.91 -11.13
CA GLY A 371 -11.25 -22.72 -11.02
C GLY A 371 -10.82 -21.33 -10.53
N VAL A 372 -11.74 -20.52 -9.99
CA VAL A 372 -11.48 -19.15 -9.56
C VAL A 372 -12.00 -18.89 -8.15
N SER A 373 -11.16 -18.32 -7.31
CA SER A 373 -11.54 -17.82 -5.99
C SER A 373 -12.08 -16.40 -6.07
N ASN A 374 -13.17 -16.15 -5.33
CA ASN A 374 -13.79 -14.83 -5.21
C ASN A 374 -14.19 -14.56 -3.76
N PHE A 375 -14.30 -13.30 -3.40
CA PHE A 375 -14.88 -12.91 -2.12
C PHE A 375 -16.35 -13.29 -2.01
N LYS A 376 -16.78 -13.64 -0.79
CA LYS A 376 -18.18 -13.56 -0.41
C LYS A 376 -18.57 -12.13 -0.10
N THR A 377 -19.84 -11.79 -0.27
CA THR A 377 -20.37 -10.43 -0.13
C THR A 377 -19.96 -9.76 1.19
N THR A 378 -20.13 -10.43 2.33
CA THR A 378 -19.76 -9.85 3.64
C THR A 378 -18.26 -9.56 3.75
N ALA A 379 -17.43 -10.49 3.27
CA ALA A 379 -15.97 -10.30 3.30
C ALA A 379 -15.52 -9.19 2.33
N LEU A 380 -16.12 -9.12 1.15
CA LEU A 380 -15.85 -8.06 0.18
C LEU A 380 -16.20 -6.68 0.77
N ALA A 381 -17.40 -6.55 1.34
CA ALA A 381 -17.85 -5.29 1.95
C ALA A 381 -16.89 -4.83 3.07
N LEU A 382 -16.41 -5.76 3.91
CA LEU A 382 -15.44 -5.46 4.95
C LEU A 382 -14.10 -4.99 4.37
N MET A 383 -13.57 -5.71 3.36
CA MET A 383 -12.28 -5.38 2.76
C MET A 383 -12.33 -4.05 2.00
N LEU A 384 -13.41 -3.76 1.29
CA LEU A 384 -13.61 -2.47 0.63
C LEU A 384 -13.73 -1.32 1.64
N LYS A 385 -14.48 -1.52 2.73
CA LYS A 385 -14.55 -0.55 3.83
C LYS A 385 -13.17 -0.23 4.40
N TRP A 386 -12.38 -1.26 4.69
CA TRP A 386 -11.05 -1.09 5.26
C TRP A 386 -10.07 -0.43 4.27
N HIS A 387 -10.12 -0.82 3.01
CA HIS A 387 -9.32 -0.21 1.94
C HIS A 387 -9.54 1.30 1.83
N ARG A 388 -10.80 1.75 1.88
CA ARG A 388 -11.20 3.16 1.81
C ARG A 388 -10.89 3.92 3.10
N GLN A 389 -11.07 3.27 4.25
CA GLN A 389 -10.85 3.85 5.57
C GLN A 389 -9.37 4.17 5.82
N ASP A 390 -8.48 3.37 5.29
CA ASP A 390 -7.03 3.42 5.51
C ASP A 390 -6.30 3.47 4.15
N PRO A 391 -6.07 4.67 3.61
CA PRO A 391 -5.35 4.88 2.36
C PRO A 391 -3.91 4.37 2.42
N VAL A 392 -3.33 4.14 1.24
CA VAL A 392 -1.94 3.65 1.13
C VAL A 392 -0.97 4.60 1.82
N SER A 393 -0.14 4.06 2.69
CA SER A 393 0.88 4.80 3.44
C SER A 393 2.27 4.72 2.77
N ASP A 394 3.15 5.68 3.06
CA ASP A 394 4.55 5.67 2.61
C ASP A 394 5.30 4.40 3.02
N LYS A 395 4.94 3.84 4.18
CA LYS A 395 5.49 2.59 4.69
C LYS A 395 5.13 1.41 3.79
N GLU A 396 3.85 1.34 3.40
CA GLU A 396 3.33 0.28 2.54
C GLU A 396 3.98 0.34 1.15
N ILE A 397 4.13 1.53 0.58
CA ILE A 397 4.83 1.75 -0.69
C ILE A 397 6.29 1.32 -0.59
N THR A 398 7.00 1.79 0.44
CA THR A 398 8.41 1.43 0.66
C THR A 398 8.58 -0.09 0.79
N ARG A 399 7.67 -0.75 1.52
CA ARG A 399 7.69 -2.20 1.67
C ARG A 399 7.41 -2.91 0.35
N ASN A 400 6.40 -2.46 -0.39
CA ASN A 400 6.02 -3.00 -1.69
C ASN A 400 7.22 -3.01 -2.65
N SER A 401 7.91 -1.88 -2.77
CA SER A 401 9.12 -1.74 -3.58
C SER A 401 10.24 -2.70 -3.15
N LYS A 402 10.50 -2.84 -1.84
CA LYS A 402 11.48 -3.80 -1.32
C LYS A 402 11.12 -5.25 -1.67
N VAL A 403 9.84 -5.62 -1.59
CA VAL A 403 9.37 -6.95 -1.96
C VAL A 403 9.50 -7.16 -3.48
N ALA A 404 9.12 -6.18 -4.29
CA ALA A 404 9.25 -6.24 -5.74
C ALA A 404 10.70 -6.49 -6.18
N ASN A 405 11.67 -5.82 -5.58
CA ASN A 405 13.09 -6.04 -5.83
C ASN A 405 13.55 -7.47 -5.51
N LEU A 406 12.86 -8.19 -4.63
CA LEU A 406 13.22 -9.55 -4.22
C LEU A 406 12.47 -10.63 -5.00
N GLN A 407 11.21 -10.38 -5.32
CA GLN A 407 10.31 -11.36 -5.94
C GLN A 407 10.05 -11.08 -7.42
N GLY A 408 10.26 -9.85 -7.87
CA GLY A 408 10.04 -9.43 -9.26
C GLY A 408 8.58 -9.09 -9.59
N ASN A 409 7.73 -8.91 -8.56
CA ASN A 409 6.36 -8.46 -8.73
C ASN A 409 5.95 -7.48 -7.62
N ASP A 410 5.06 -6.58 -7.95
CA ASP A 410 4.46 -5.61 -7.03
C ASP A 410 3.09 -6.08 -6.55
N ASN A 411 2.62 -5.49 -5.43
CA ASN A 411 1.20 -5.46 -5.13
C ASN A 411 0.57 -4.27 -5.87
N PRO A 412 -0.22 -4.51 -6.93
CA PRO A 412 -0.78 -3.45 -7.76
C PRO A 412 -1.76 -2.55 -7.00
N PHE A 413 -2.39 -3.06 -5.95
CA PHE A 413 -3.35 -2.32 -5.14
C PHE A 413 -2.69 -1.35 -4.14
N VAL A 414 -1.36 -1.42 -4.00
CA VAL A 414 -0.54 -0.42 -3.32
C VAL A 414 -0.12 0.68 -4.28
N ILE A 415 0.27 0.32 -5.51
CA ILE A 415 0.73 1.28 -6.52
C ILE A 415 -0.44 2.09 -7.09
N GLN A 416 -1.54 1.42 -7.41
CA GLN A 416 -2.76 2.02 -7.97
C GLN A 416 -3.99 1.51 -7.21
N PRO A 417 -4.31 2.11 -6.05
CA PRO A 417 -5.43 1.69 -5.20
C PRO A 417 -6.79 1.71 -5.91
N ALA A 418 -6.96 2.60 -6.89
CA ALA A 418 -8.16 2.69 -7.72
C ALA A 418 -8.55 1.38 -8.41
N LEU A 419 -7.58 0.51 -8.73
CA LEU A 419 -7.84 -0.81 -9.32
C LEU A 419 -8.82 -1.66 -8.49
N VAL A 420 -8.82 -1.50 -7.17
CA VAL A 420 -9.77 -2.19 -6.28
C VAL A 420 -11.21 -1.82 -6.64
N GLU A 421 -11.47 -0.54 -6.88
CA GLU A 421 -12.80 -0.05 -7.22
C GLU A 421 -13.28 -0.55 -8.60
N TYR A 422 -12.39 -0.63 -9.58
CA TYR A 422 -12.72 -1.14 -10.91
C TYR A 422 -12.97 -2.66 -10.94
N ILE A 423 -12.32 -3.41 -10.05
CA ILE A 423 -12.49 -4.88 -10.03
C ILE A 423 -13.66 -5.28 -9.13
N TRP A 424 -13.78 -4.68 -7.93
CA TRP A 424 -14.73 -5.13 -6.91
C TRP A 424 -15.68 -4.04 -6.37
N GLY A 425 -15.32 -2.76 -6.50
CA GLY A 425 -16.02 -1.64 -5.88
C GLY A 425 -16.97 -0.91 -6.82
N THR A 426 -17.10 0.40 -6.62
CA THR A 426 -18.10 1.26 -7.29
C THR A 426 -17.88 1.44 -8.80
N MET A 427 -16.66 1.25 -9.27
CA MET A 427 -16.30 1.34 -10.68
C MET A 427 -16.42 -0.01 -11.41
N LYS A 428 -16.87 -1.07 -10.72
CA LYS A 428 -16.99 -2.39 -11.31
C LYS A 428 -17.85 -2.38 -12.58
N GLY A 429 -17.29 -2.95 -13.65
CA GLY A 429 -17.93 -2.98 -14.97
C GLY A 429 -17.66 -1.76 -15.85
N LYS A 430 -17.08 -0.69 -15.31
CA LYS A 430 -16.58 0.42 -16.12
C LYS A 430 -15.20 0.07 -16.68
N PRO A 431 -14.84 0.59 -17.87
CA PRO A 431 -13.47 0.50 -18.38
C PRO A 431 -12.50 1.17 -17.40
N TYR A 432 -11.37 0.54 -17.16
CA TYR A 432 -10.32 1.15 -16.36
C TYR A 432 -9.80 2.41 -17.08
N ASP A 433 -9.69 3.47 -16.35
CA ASP A 433 -9.17 4.76 -16.74
C ASP A 433 -8.35 5.26 -15.55
N CYS A 434 -7.03 5.35 -15.72
CA CYS A 434 -6.15 5.69 -14.62
C CYS A 434 -6.15 7.18 -14.26
N ASP A 435 -6.62 8.02 -15.17
CA ASP A 435 -6.76 9.46 -14.96
C ASP A 435 -8.14 9.82 -14.37
N ALA A 436 -9.06 8.84 -14.33
CA ALA A 436 -10.38 9.09 -13.77
C ALA A 436 -10.28 9.30 -12.25
N GLU A 437 -10.85 10.39 -11.79
CA GLU A 437 -11.10 10.58 -10.37
C GLU A 437 -11.99 9.44 -9.85
N VAL A 438 -11.43 8.59 -9.00
CA VAL A 438 -12.22 7.58 -8.31
C VAL A 438 -13.01 8.31 -7.24
N VAL A 439 -14.27 8.56 -7.55
CA VAL A 439 -15.21 9.10 -6.57
C VAL A 439 -15.39 8.04 -5.50
N GLU A 440 -14.83 8.30 -4.31
CA GLU A 440 -15.12 7.51 -3.12
C GLU A 440 -16.65 7.43 -2.96
N PRO A 441 -17.20 6.25 -2.65
CA PRO A 441 -18.63 6.17 -2.40
C PRO A 441 -18.98 7.10 -1.25
N ASP A 442 -20.04 7.88 -1.42
CA ASP A 442 -20.58 8.73 -0.35
C ASP A 442 -20.69 7.95 0.96
N ALA A 443 -20.42 8.61 2.07
CA ALA A 443 -20.56 8.02 3.40
C ALA A 443 -21.88 7.24 3.48
N GLY A 444 -21.80 5.95 3.84
CA GLY A 444 -22.97 5.08 3.94
C GLY A 444 -23.41 4.40 2.64
N THR A 445 -22.55 4.24 1.62
CA THR A 445 -22.78 3.29 0.54
C THR A 445 -22.36 1.87 0.95
N VAL A 446 -22.98 0.87 0.35
CA VAL A 446 -22.66 -0.54 0.55
C VAL A 446 -22.52 -1.19 -0.81
N ASP A 447 -21.36 -1.80 -1.08
CA ASP A 447 -21.09 -2.44 -2.36
C ASP A 447 -22.03 -3.60 -2.65
N GLY A 448 -22.50 -3.65 -3.90
CA GLY A 448 -23.48 -4.62 -4.31
C GLY A 448 -24.88 -4.37 -3.76
N ALA A 449 -25.10 -3.28 -3.02
CA ALA A 449 -26.43 -2.88 -2.62
C ALA A 449 -27.24 -2.41 -3.81
N ILE A 450 -28.54 -2.66 -3.73
CA ILE A 450 -29.52 -2.12 -4.65
C ILE A 450 -30.23 -0.93 -4.02
N THR A 451 -30.74 -0.03 -4.83
CA THR A 451 -31.56 1.11 -4.39
C THR A 451 -32.89 0.65 -3.84
N CYS A 452 -33.57 1.50 -3.08
CA CYS A 452 -34.93 1.23 -2.61
C CYS A 452 -35.90 1.05 -3.78
N GLN A 453 -35.71 1.80 -4.86
CA GLN A 453 -36.54 1.68 -6.07
C GLN A 453 -36.32 0.33 -6.78
N GLU A 454 -35.07 -0.11 -6.94
CA GLU A 454 -34.77 -1.44 -7.51
C GLU A 454 -35.30 -2.58 -6.63
N ALA A 455 -35.16 -2.45 -5.31
CA ALA A 455 -35.72 -3.41 -4.36
C ALA A 455 -37.25 -3.50 -4.47
N ARG A 456 -37.91 -2.35 -4.62
CA ARG A 456 -39.36 -2.26 -4.86
C ARG A 456 -39.76 -3.00 -6.14
N GLU A 457 -39.09 -2.72 -7.24
CA GLU A 457 -39.38 -3.33 -8.55
C GLU A 457 -39.18 -4.85 -8.51
N LYS A 458 -38.07 -5.31 -7.97
CA LYS A 458 -37.76 -6.72 -7.79
C LYS A 458 -38.78 -7.43 -6.87
N ALA A 459 -39.15 -6.81 -5.76
CA ALA A 459 -40.13 -7.37 -4.84
C ALA A 459 -41.52 -7.49 -5.51
N LEU A 460 -41.99 -6.46 -6.19
CA LEU A 460 -43.30 -6.44 -6.87
C LEU A 460 -43.38 -7.40 -8.07
N ALA A 461 -42.25 -7.75 -8.67
CA ALA A 461 -42.16 -8.78 -9.70
C ALA A 461 -42.38 -10.22 -9.17
N LEU A 462 -42.27 -10.43 -7.87
CA LEU A 462 -42.55 -11.71 -7.23
C LEU A 462 -44.09 -11.93 -7.13
N SER A 463 -44.50 -13.20 -7.16
CA SER A 463 -45.89 -13.54 -6.88
C SER A 463 -46.29 -13.11 -5.47
N GLY A 464 -47.52 -12.70 -5.27
CA GLY A 464 -48.03 -12.24 -3.96
C GLY A 464 -47.78 -13.28 -2.85
N GLY A 465 -47.17 -12.86 -1.76
CA GLY A 465 -46.76 -13.70 -0.64
C GLY A 465 -45.43 -14.45 -0.84
N SER A 466 -44.74 -14.31 -1.99
CA SER A 466 -43.47 -14.98 -2.26
C SER A 466 -42.27 -14.13 -1.90
N GLN A 467 -41.20 -14.82 -1.46
CA GLN A 467 -39.88 -14.21 -1.22
C GLN A 467 -38.92 -14.48 -2.40
N SER A 468 -37.93 -13.61 -2.55
CA SER A 468 -36.82 -13.84 -3.49
C SER A 468 -36.00 -15.08 -3.09
N ALA A 469 -35.45 -15.77 -4.10
CA ALA A 469 -34.53 -16.90 -3.87
C ALA A 469 -33.21 -16.44 -3.26
N GLU A 470 -32.77 -15.23 -3.60
CA GLU A 470 -31.51 -14.62 -3.17
C GLU A 470 -31.75 -13.57 -2.09
N GLU A 471 -30.71 -13.31 -1.29
CA GLU A 471 -30.68 -12.18 -0.37
C GLU A 471 -30.12 -10.95 -1.09
N TYR A 472 -30.62 -9.79 -0.71
CA TYR A 472 -30.21 -8.49 -1.21
C TYR A 472 -29.79 -7.59 -0.07
N VAL A 473 -28.90 -6.65 -0.37
CA VAL A 473 -28.63 -5.49 0.48
C VAL A 473 -29.34 -4.29 -0.15
N VAL A 474 -30.22 -3.65 0.61
CA VAL A 474 -30.96 -2.45 0.16
C VAL A 474 -30.44 -1.27 0.98
N VAL A 475 -29.98 -0.21 0.34
CA VAL A 475 -29.54 1.02 1.01
C VAL A 475 -30.56 2.13 0.79
N GLY A 476 -30.89 2.86 1.85
CA GLY A 476 -31.80 3.99 1.75
C GLY A 476 -31.90 4.79 3.03
N TYR A 477 -32.62 5.88 2.98
CA TYR A 477 -32.89 6.76 4.11
C TYR A 477 -34.22 6.40 4.77
N VAL A 478 -34.25 6.36 6.09
CA VAL A 478 -35.48 6.15 6.88
C VAL A 478 -36.40 7.37 6.69
N THR A 479 -37.52 7.17 6.00
CA THR A 479 -38.47 8.26 5.67
C THR A 479 -39.60 8.35 6.71
N SER A 480 -40.03 7.22 7.26
CA SER A 480 -41.03 7.19 8.30
C SER A 480 -40.94 5.91 9.14
N LEU A 481 -41.29 6.02 10.41
CA LEU A 481 -41.35 4.89 11.33
C LEU A 481 -42.78 4.33 11.37
N ASN A 482 -42.89 3.00 11.45
CA ASN A 482 -44.18 2.33 11.66
C ASN A 482 -44.14 1.56 13.01
N GLY A 483 -44.48 2.27 14.08
CA GLY A 483 -44.38 1.78 15.45
C GLY A 483 -43.01 2.04 16.11
N GLY A 484 -42.95 1.69 17.41
CA GLY A 484 -41.73 1.85 18.21
C GLY A 484 -40.74 0.69 18.05
N TYR A 485 -39.52 0.88 18.52
CA TYR A 485 -38.51 -0.16 18.62
C TYR A 485 -38.88 -1.19 19.68
N SER A 486 -38.85 -2.46 19.35
CA SER A 486 -39.09 -3.56 20.29
C SER A 486 -37.77 -3.96 20.97
N THR A 487 -37.63 -3.65 22.24
CA THR A 487 -36.46 -4.07 23.03
C THR A 487 -36.42 -5.58 23.25
N GLN A 488 -37.58 -6.24 23.27
CA GLN A 488 -37.69 -7.70 23.42
C GLN A 488 -37.19 -8.44 22.17
N TYR A 489 -37.59 -7.98 20.98
CA TYR A 489 -37.25 -8.62 19.71
C TYR A 489 -36.07 -7.95 18.99
N LYS A 490 -35.57 -6.83 19.53
CA LYS A 490 -34.51 -6.00 18.90
C LYS A 490 -34.82 -5.71 17.44
N SER A 491 -36.05 -5.28 17.19
CA SER A 491 -36.54 -5.03 15.84
C SER A 491 -37.40 -3.80 15.74
N GLN A 492 -37.47 -3.22 14.55
CA GLN A 492 -38.34 -2.08 14.25
C GLN A 492 -38.89 -2.18 12.84
N SER A 493 -40.03 -1.55 12.59
CA SER A 493 -40.61 -1.43 11.26
C SER A 493 -40.56 0.01 10.81
N PHE A 494 -40.11 0.23 9.56
CA PHE A 494 -39.97 1.57 9.00
C PHE A 494 -39.95 1.54 7.46
N TRP A 495 -40.14 2.70 6.86
CA TRP A 495 -40.02 2.88 5.40
C TRP A 495 -38.69 3.52 5.06
N VAL A 496 -38.15 3.14 3.89
CA VAL A 496 -36.93 3.71 3.33
C VAL A 496 -37.17 4.21 1.90
N ALA A 497 -36.35 5.18 1.49
CA ALA A 497 -36.27 5.71 0.14
C ALA A 497 -34.82 6.05 -0.25
N ASP A 498 -34.57 6.25 -1.55
CA ASP A 498 -33.24 6.55 -2.08
C ASP A 498 -32.74 7.96 -1.70
N THR A 499 -33.63 8.85 -1.25
CA THR A 499 -33.28 10.20 -0.77
C THR A 499 -33.89 10.49 0.61
N PRO A 500 -33.28 11.38 1.43
CA PRO A 500 -33.75 11.68 2.79
C PRO A 500 -35.19 12.20 2.85
N ASN A 501 -35.62 12.93 1.81
CA ASN A 501 -36.95 13.51 1.66
C ASN A 501 -37.82 12.72 0.68
N GLY A 502 -37.40 11.54 0.28
CA GLY A 502 -38.17 10.63 -0.56
C GLY A 502 -39.45 10.16 0.10
N GLY A 503 -40.41 9.71 -0.72
CA GLY A 503 -41.62 9.03 -0.20
C GLY A 503 -41.31 7.65 0.35
N ASN A 504 -42.32 6.96 0.86
CA ASN A 504 -42.20 5.58 1.32
C ASN A 504 -42.09 4.64 0.10
N VAL A 505 -40.90 4.14 -0.18
CA VAL A 505 -40.58 3.36 -1.39
C VAL A 505 -40.50 1.86 -1.10
N PHE A 506 -39.77 1.47 -0.05
CA PHE A 506 -39.54 0.09 0.34
C PHE A 506 -39.76 -0.09 1.84
N TYR A 507 -40.38 -1.19 2.27
CA TYR A 507 -40.79 -1.38 3.67
C TYR A 507 -39.88 -2.39 4.38
N ALA A 508 -39.31 -1.98 5.51
CA ALA A 508 -38.58 -2.82 6.43
C ALA A 508 -39.54 -3.30 7.54
N PHE A 509 -40.01 -4.56 7.46
CA PHE A 509 -40.93 -5.11 8.44
C PHE A 509 -40.20 -5.88 9.52
N GLN A 510 -40.26 -5.38 10.78
CA GLN A 510 -39.62 -5.99 11.96
C GLN A 510 -38.14 -6.38 11.69
N CYS A 511 -37.41 -5.51 11.01
CA CYS A 511 -35.99 -5.73 10.74
C CYS A 511 -35.16 -5.56 12.01
N TYR A 512 -34.13 -6.40 12.16
CA TYR A 512 -33.34 -6.51 13.39
C TYR A 512 -32.26 -5.44 13.44
N TYR A 513 -32.15 -4.79 14.60
CA TYR A 513 -31.06 -3.88 14.93
C TYR A 513 -30.91 -3.78 16.45
N ASN A 514 -29.70 -3.46 16.96
CA ASN A 514 -29.46 -3.41 18.41
C ASN A 514 -29.92 -2.11 19.09
N ALA A 515 -30.38 -1.12 18.34
CA ALA A 515 -30.83 0.18 18.79
C ALA A 515 -31.99 0.68 17.91
N PRO A 516 -32.84 1.64 18.36
CA PRO A 516 -33.86 2.22 17.51
C PRO A 516 -33.22 3.00 16.35
N VAL A 517 -33.77 2.85 15.14
CA VAL A 517 -33.51 3.77 14.03
C VAL A 517 -34.38 5.00 14.14
N VAL A 518 -33.94 6.12 13.60
CA VAL A 518 -34.71 7.37 13.56
C VAL A 518 -34.92 7.84 12.12
N LYS A 519 -35.91 8.69 11.92
CA LYS A 519 -36.15 9.29 10.60
C LYS A 519 -34.93 10.12 10.20
N GLY A 520 -34.45 9.92 8.97
CA GLY A 520 -33.27 10.57 8.41
C GLY A 520 -32.01 9.70 8.48
N ASP A 521 -31.99 8.62 9.28
CA ASP A 521 -30.86 7.68 9.25
C ASP A 521 -30.70 7.09 7.85
N LYS A 522 -29.46 7.05 7.33
CA LYS A 522 -29.12 6.22 6.16
C LYS A 522 -28.81 4.81 6.66
N VAL A 523 -29.51 3.82 6.13
CA VAL A 523 -29.46 2.43 6.62
C VAL A 523 -29.19 1.45 5.49
N SER A 524 -28.58 0.31 5.80
CA SER A 524 -28.61 -0.89 4.96
C SER A 524 -29.54 -1.93 5.56
N LEU A 525 -30.29 -2.61 4.70
CA LEU A 525 -31.17 -3.73 5.03
C LEU A 525 -30.67 -4.96 4.29
N THR A 526 -30.34 -6.03 5.00
CA THR A 526 -29.88 -7.29 4.40
C THR A 526 -30.92 -8.39 4.63
N GLY A 527 -31.40 -9.01 3.56
CA GLY A 527 -32.39 -10.08 3.62
C GLY A 527 -33.05 -10.37 2.28
N ARG A 528 -34.13 -11.15 2.33
CA ARG A 528 -34.90 -11.52 1.14
C ARG A 528 -36.02 -10.51 0.88
N LEU A 529 -36.20 -10.17 -0.40
CA LEU A 529 -37.29 -9.31 -0.83
C LEU A 529 -38.61 -10.10 -0.80
N LEU A 530 -39.71 -9.44 -0.45
CA LEU A 530 -41.04 -10.03 -0.33
C LEU A 530 -42.07 -9.12 -0.99
N ASN A 531 -42.98 -9.72 -1.77
CA ASN A 531 -44.23 -9.06 -2.19
C ASN A 531 -45.33 -9.43 -1.21
N TYR A 532 -45.56 -8.64 -0.16
CA TYR A 532 -46.63 -8.90 0.77
C TYR A 532 -47.91 -8.18 0.35
N ASN A 533 -48.77 -8.88 -0.42
CA ASN A 533 -50.03 -8.36 -0.93
C ASN A 533 -49.92 -6.99 -1.65
N GLY A 534 -48.90 -6.80 -2.46
CA GLY A 534 -48.63 -5.57 -3.15
C GLY A 534 -47.76 -4.56 -2.39
N THR A 535 -47.37 -4.88 -1.14
CA THR A 535 -46.36 -4.10 -0.41
C THR A 535 -44.97 -4.68 -0.70
N PRO A 536 -44.05 -3.91 -1.27
CA PRO A 536 -42.66 -4.34 -1.45
C PRO A 536 -41.94 -4.22 -0.12
N GLU A 537 -41.51 -5.35 0.45
CA GLU A 537 -40.91 -5.34 1.78
C GLU A 537 -39.73 -6.31 1.95
N MET A 538 -38.94 -6.09 2.99
CA MET A 538 -38.04 -7.05 3.58
C MET A 538 -38.56 -7.36 5.00
N LYS A 539 -38.77 -8.66 5.26
CA LYS A 539 -39.27 -9.13 6.56
C LYS A 539 -38.14 -9.78 7.33
N TRP A 540 -37.93 -9.30 8.56
CA TRP A 540 -36.90 -9.84 9.48
C TRP A 540 -35.47 -9.74 8.91
N GLY A 541 -35.20 -8.77 8.05
CA GLY A 541 -33.84 -8.48 7.58
C GLY A 541 -32.98 -7.87 8.69
N GLN A 542 -31.67 -7.95 8.50
CA GLN A 542 -30.70 -7.28 9.35
C GLN A 542 -30.59 -5.80 8.92
N THR A 543 -30.69 -4.89 9.88
CA THR A 543 -30.48 -3.46 9.67
C THR A 543 -29.13 -3.03 10.21
N ASN A 544 -28.43 -2.12 9.51
CA ASN A 544 -27.30 -1.37 10.05
C ASN A 544 -27.50 0.13 9.73
N VAL A 545 -27.24 1.00 10.69
CA VAL A 545 -27.18 2.45 10.45
C VAL A 545 -25.81 2.75 9.86
N LEU A 546 -25.80 3.29 8.66
CA LEU A 546 -24.58 3.66 7.91
C LEU A 546 -24.18 5.08 8.25
N VAL A 547 -25.16 6.01 8.23
CA VAL A 547 -24.97 7.42 8.59
C VAL A 547 -26.15 7.81 9.49
N PRO A 548 -25.89 8.23 10.73
CA PRO A 548 -26.94 8.73 11.62
C PRO A 548 -27.60 10.02 11.09
N ALA A 549 -28.86 10.22 11.40
CA ALA A 549 -29.63 11.41 11.00
C ALA A 549 -28.98 12.75 11.43
N SER A 550 -28.21 12.74 12.53
CA SER A 550 -27.43 13.90 12.98
C SER A 550 -26.28 14.28 12.02
N GLU A 551 -25.79 13.33 11.22
CA GLU A 551 -24.72 13.53 10.25
C GLU A 551 -25.30 13.73 8.83
N THR A 552 -26.42 13.12 8.48
CA THR A 552 -27.10 13.32 7.19
C THR A 552 -27.63 14.74 7.02
N ALA A 553 -27.85 15.47 8.10
CA ALA A 553 -28.29 16.87 8.05
C ALA A 553 -27.21 17.85 7.52
N VAL A 554 -25.96 17.41 7.42
CA VAL A 554 -24.83 18.23 6.93
C VAL A 554 -24.70 18.18 5.39
N GLU A 555 -25.27 17.20 4.70
CA GLU A 555 -25.23 17.07 3.23
C GLU A 555 -26.08 18.11 2.47
N ASN A 556 -26.84 18.96 3.15
CA ASN A 556 -27.61 20.07 2.54
C ASN A 556 -27.01 21.45 2.80
N VAL A 557 -25.71 21.55 2.97
CA VAL A 557 -25.05 22.86 2.94
C VAL A 557 -25.02 23.30 1.48
N GLU A 558 -26.01 24.14 1.07
CA GLU A 558 -25.80 25.01 -0.07
C GLU A 558 -24.44 25.67 0.15
N THR A 559 -23.60 25.73 -0.88
CA THR A 559 -22.34 26.48 -0.86
C THR A 559 -22.67 27.95 -0.68
N LEU A 560 -22.93 28.35 0.57
CA LEU A 560 -23.04 29.73 0.94
C LEU A 560 -21.68 30.37 0.73
N ASP A 561 -21.65 31.48 0.01
CA ASP A 561 -20.44 32.25 -0.16
C ASP A 561 -19.99 32.75 1.23
N TRP A 562 -19.04 32.03 1.83
CA TRP A 562 -18.50 32.35 3.16
C TRP A 562 -17.87 33.77 3.22
N GLN A 563 -17.65 34.40 2.08
CA GLN A 563 -17.21 35.80 1.96
C GLN A 563 -18.36 36.79 2.06
N ASP A 564 -19.62 36.33 1.96
CA ASP A 564 -20.76 37.20 2.16
C ASP A 564 -20.78 37.74 3.59
N GLN A 565 -20.75 39.06 3.73
CA GLN A 565 -20.71 39.72 5.03
C GLN A 565 -21.98 39.53 5.88
N GLN A 566 -23.07 39.03 5.30
CA GLN A 566 -24.32 38.73 5.99
C GLN A 566 -24.33 37.31 6.63
N VAL A 567 -23.35 36.45 6.30
CA VAL A 567 -23.25 35.12 6.87
C VAL A 567 -22.35 35.17 8.11
N GLU A 568 -22.79 34.66 9.24
CA GLU A 568 -21.94 34.49 10.43
C GLU A 568 -21.14 33.21 10.36
N VAL A 569 -19.83 33.25 10.59
CA VAL A 569 -18.92 32.11 10.54
C VAL A 569 -18.51 31.73 11.96
N TYR A 570 -18.67 30.45 12.29
CA TYR A 570 -18.30 29.89 13.60
C TYR A 570 -17.23 28.80 13.46
N SER A 571 -16.33 28.71 14.42
CA SER A 571 -15.46 27.54 14.57
C SER A 571 -16.26 26.31 14.97
N LEU A 572 -15.72 25.11 14.76
CA LEU A 572 -16.35 23.86 15.21
C LEU A 572 -16.60 23.79 16.73
N THR A 573 -15.96 24.66 17.51
CA THR A 573 -16.19 24.81 18.96
C THR A 573 -17.26 25.86 19.28
N GLY A 574 -17.96 26.41 18.26
CA GLY A 574 -19.05 27.36 18.42
C GLY A 574 -18.61 28.82 18.66
N GLN A 575 -17.34 29.15 18.43
CA GLN A 575 -16.85 30.52 18.55
C GLN A 575 -17.11 31.28 17.24
N ASN A 576 -17.76 32.47 17.31
CA ASN A 576 -17.95 33.32 16.16
C ASN A 576 -16.59 33.90 15.69
N VAL A 577 -16.20 33.54 14.46
CA VAL A 577 -14.94 33.92 13.81
C VAL A 577 -15.15 34.79 12.57
N SER A 578 -16.35 35.31 12.36
CA SER A 578 -16.72 36.11 11.19
C SER A 578 -15.77 37.29 10.92
N ALA A 579 -15.28 37.92 11.98
CA ALA A 579 -14.33 39.02 11.89
C ALA A 579 -12.93 38.63 11.38
N LEU A 580 -12.61 37.35 11.39
CA LEU A 580 -11.33 36.78 10.96
C LEU A 580 -11.33 36.26 9.52
N ARG A 581 -12.44 36.38 8.78
CA ARG A 581 -12.61 35.87 7.42
C ARG A 581 -11.41 36.02 6.47
N PRO A 582 -10.80 37.22 6.37
CA PRO A 582 -9.66 37.41 5.46
C PRO A 582 -8.42 36.59 5.84
N ALA A 583 -8.35 36.12 7.08
CA ALA A 583 -7.19 35.43 7.65
C ALA A 583 -7.53 33.99 8.14
N LEU A 584 -8.74 33.50 7.88
CA LEU A 584 -9.11 32.15 8.29
C LEU A 584 -8.26 31.12 7.51
N PRO A 585 -7.58 30.18 8.18
CA PRO A 585 -6.89 29.10 7.50
C PRO A 585 -7.89 28.19 6.78
N GLN A 586 -7.44 27.45 5.79
CA GLN A 586 -8.27 26.43 5.15
C GLN A 586 -8.71 25.41 6.20
N GLY A 587 -10.02 25.17 6.33
CA GLY A 587 -10.58 24.30 7.36
C GLY A 587 -12.12 24.21 7.26
N VAL A 588 -12.72 23.43 8.15
CA VAL A 588 -14.16 23.28 8.26
C VAL A 588 -14.70 24.30 9.27
N TYR A 589 -15.73 25.04 8.88
CA TYR A 589 -16.43 26.04 9.70
C TYR A 589 -17.93 25.83 9.60
N VAL A 590 -18.68 26.31 10.57
CA VAL A 590 -20.15 26.34 10.55
C VAL A 590 -20.59 27.72 10.09
N LEU A 591 -21.45 27.78 9.10
CA LEU A 591 -22.01 29.01 8.53
C LEU A 591 -23.40 29.24 9.10
#